data_5573468b363f7eda7d9757aab9766739
#
_entry.id   5573468b363f7eda7d9757aab9766739
#
_cell.length_a   1.000
_cell.length_b   1.000
_cell.length_c   1.000
_cell.angle_alpha   90.00
_cell.angle_beta   90.00
_cell.angle_gamma   90.00
#
_symmetry.space_group_name_H-M   'P 1'
#
loop_
_entity.id
_entity.type
_entity.pdbx_description
1 polymer ?
#
loop_
_entity_poly.entity_id
_entity_poly.type
_entity_poly.pdbx_seq_one_letter_code
_entity_poly.pdbx_strand_id
1 'polypeptide(L)'
;MVTIGNIQLPDFPLLLAPMEDVSDPPFRAVCKASGADLMYTEFISSEGLIRDAAKSVQKLDIFEYERPIGIQLFGSDVETMGECARIASRAQPDLIDINYGCPVKQVACRGAGAALLQDIPKMVRMTEAVVKATHLPVTVKTRLGWDESTKNVGEVAERLQDIGIKALTIHGRTRVQMYKGEADWTLIGRIKDNPRVQIPIFGNGDIDSPEKALEYKNRYGVDGVMIGRASIGHPWIFNEIKHFVQTGQHLPPPTVADRVAVCRQHLDFSIRWKGEIVGLFEMRRHYANYFKGLPDFKPYRMQLVTTDSYAGVSALLDEVAETYDLALIG
;
A
#
# COMPACT_ATOMS: atom_id res chain seq x y z
N MET A 1 -11.21 -18.15 -3.77
CA MET A 1 -11.62 -16.79 -4.17
C MET A 1 -11.93 -15.99 -2.91
N VAL A 2 -11.36 -14.81 -2.74
CA VAL A 2 -11.59 -13.94 -1.58
C VAL A 2 -12.60 -12.86 -1.95
N THR A 3 -13.59 -12.61 -1.08
CA THR A 3 -14.65 -11.64 -1.36
C THR A 3 -14.64 -10.52 -0.31
N ILE A 4 -14.61 -9.27 -0.77
CA ILE A 4 -14.73 -8.07 0.07
C ILE A 4 -16.02 -7.35 -0.32
N GLY A 5 -17.11 -7.58 0.41
CA GLY A 5 -18.43 -7.09 0.00
C GLY A 5 -18.84 -7.67 -1.36
N ASN A 6 -18.93 -6.81 -2.37
CA ASN A 6 -19.21 -7.20 -3.77
C ASN A 6 -17.96 -7.37 -4.65
N ILE A 7 -16.77 -7.16 -4.10
CA ILE A 7 -15.50 -7.26 -4.83
C ILE A 7 -14.98 -8.70 -4.74
N GLN A 8 -14.72 -9.32 -5.89
CA GLN A 8 -14.14 -10.65 -5.96
C GLN A 8 -12.64 -10.55 -6.34
N LEU A 9 -11.80 -11.20 -5.53
CA LEU A 9 -10.35 -11.25 -5.70
C LEU A 9 -9.90 -12.71 -5.88
N PRO A 10 -8.68 -12.97 -6.40
CA PRO A 10 -8.10 -14.32 -6.47
C PRO A 10 -8.07 -15.03 -5.11
N ASP A 11 -7.71 -16.32 -5.08
CA ASP A 11 -7.62 -17.11 -3.84
C ASP A 11 -6.60 -16.59 -2.83
N PHE A 12 -5.54 -15.98 -3.31
CA PHE A 12 -4.52 -15.35 -2.47
C PHE A 12 -4.12 -14.00 -3.07
N PRO A 13 -4.96 -12.97 -2.86
CA PRO A 13 -4.72 -11.66 -3.46
C PRO A 13 -3.51 -10.96 -2.85
N LEU A 14 -2.80 -10.24 -3.70
CA LEU A 14 -1.67 -9.40 -3.34
C LEU A 14 -2.11 -7.93 -3.38
N LEU A 15 -2.04 -7.29 -2.22
CA LEU A 15 -2.51 -5.92 -2.03
C LEU A 15 -1.30 -4.96 -2.00
N LEU A 16 -1.40 -3.82 -2.68
CA LEU A 16 -0.43 -2.74 -2.50
C LEU A 16 -0.80 -1.91 -1.26
N ALA A 17 0.16 -1.76 -0.35
CA ALA A 17 -0.05 -0.94 0.85
C ALA A 17 -0.19 0.55 0.52
N PRO A 18 -1.08 1.27 1.21
CA PRO A 18 -1.09 2.73 1.18
C PRO A 18 0.18 3.28 1.84
N MET A 19 0.93 4.09 1.09
CA MET A 19 2.21 4.68 1.53
C MET A 19 2.26 6.14 1.14
N GLU A 20 2.38 7.03 2.14
CA GLU A 20 2.48 8.48 1.91
C GLU A 20 3.68 8.81 1.02
N ASP A 21 3.48 9.71 0.09
CA ASP A 21 4.46 10.14 -0.92
C ASP A 21 4.99 9.01 -1.83
N VAL A 22 4.33 7.85 -1.90
CA VAL A 22 4.76 6.70 -2.71
C VAL A 22 3.61 6.10 -3.51
N SER A 23 2.48 5.75 -2.88
CA SER A 23 1.37 5.06 -3.56
C SER A 23 0.41 6.03 -4.26
N ASP A 24 0.96 6.98 -4.98
CA ASP A 24 0.25 7.89 -5.89
C ASP A 24 -0.20 7.16 -7.18
N PRO A 25 -1.05 7.77 -8.02
CA PRO A 25 -1.52 7.15 -9.24
C PRO A 25 -0.43 6.59 -10.16
N PRO A 26 0.70 7.31 -10.41
CA PRO A 26 1.81 6.76 -11.22
C PRO A 26 2.40 5.48 -10.67
N PHE A 27 2.67 5.42 -9.35
CA PHE A 27 3.23 4.22 -8.73
C PHE A 27 2.20 3.07 -8.70
N ARG A 28 0.93 3.37 -8.41
CA ARG A 28 -0.13 2.37 -8.47
C ARG A 28 -0.28 1.77 -9.85
N ALA A 29 -0.13 2.58 -10.92
CA ALA A 29 -0.19 2.10 -12.30
C ALA A 29 0.87 1.02 -12.59
N VAL A 30 2.13 1.24 -12.20
CA VAL A 30 3.18 0.23 -12.42
C VAL A 30 3.02 -1.00 -11.54
N CYS A 31 2.51 -0.85 -10.31
CA CYS A 31 2.19 -1.99 -9.45
C CYS A 31 1.02 -2.81 -10.00
N LYS A 32 -0.01 -2.15 -10.56
CA LYS A 32 -1.14 -2.83 -11.21
C LYS A 32 -0.69 -3.62 -12.41
N ALA A 33 0.10 -3.01 -13.31
CA ALA A 33 0.69 -3.67 -14.46
C ALA A 33 1.57 -4.87 -14.07
N SER A 34 2.15 -4.83 -12.88
CA SER A 34 2.99 -5.90 -12.31
C SER A 34 2.20 -6.91 -11.46
N GLY A 35 0.87 -6.86 -11.46
CA GLY A 35 0.04 -7.91 -10.87
C GLY A 35 -0.55 -7.63 -9.48
N ALA A 36 -0.51 -6.40 -8.96
CA ALA A 36 -1.25 -6.07 -7.74
C ALA A 36 -2.77 -6.25 -7.96
N ASP A 37 -3.44 -6.97 -7.05
CA ASP A 37 -4.86 -7.30 -7.20
C ASP A 37 -5.78 -6.22 -6.65
N LEU A 38 -5.42 -5.61 -5.53
CA LEU A 38 -6.15 -4.52 -4.89
C LEU A 38 -5.15 -3.46 -4.42
N MET A 39 -5.48 -2.21 -4.65
CA MET A 39 -4.67 -1.07 -4.25
C MET A 39 -5.46 -0.06 -3.44
N TYR A 40 -4.74 0.86 -2.81
CA TYR A 40 -5.32 1.93 -2.01
C TYR A 40 -4.64 3.25 -2.38
N THR A 41 -5.39 4.35 -2.28
CA THR A 41 -4.78 5.68 -2.35
C THR A 41 -3.83 5.89 -1.19
N GLU A 42 -2.98 6.89 -1.25
CA GLU A 42 -2.37 7.45 -0.05
C GLU A 42 -3.47 7.86 0.92
N PHE A 43 -3.18 7.82 2.23
CA PHE A 43 -4.21 8.12 3.22
C PHE A 43 -4.58 9.61 3.22
N ILE A 44 -5.88 9.89 3.25
CA ILE A 44 -6.47 11.23 3.13
C ILE A 44 -6.97 11.68 4.50
N SER A 45 -6.52 12.88 4.92
CA SER A 45 -7.01 13.49 6.16
C SER A 45 -8.48 13.89 6.01
N SER A 46 -9.33 13.42 6.93
CA SER A 46 -10.75 13.81 6.97
C SER A 46 -10.93 15.31 7.14
N GLU A 47 -10.16 15.94 8.02
CA GLU A 47 -10.18 17.39 8.22
C GLU A 47 -9.71 18.16 6.98
N GLY A 48 -8.68 17.63 6.29
CA GLY A 48 -8.17 18.23 5.07
C GLY A 48 -9.20 18.16 3.93
N LEU A 49 -9.85 16.99 3.79
CA LEU A 49 -10.83 16.78 2.71
C LEU A 49 -12.09 17.63 2.89
N ILE A 50 -12.61 17.74 4.11
CA ILE A 50 -13.80 18.58 4.40
C ILE A 50 -13.52 20.06 4.14
N ARG A 51 -12.28 20.50 4.30
CA ARG A 51 -11.87 21.89 4.04
C ARG A 51 -11.41 22.12 2.61
N ASP A 52 -11.63 21.18 1.71
CA ASP A 52 -11.19 21.24 0.30
C ASP A 52 -9.70 21.54 0.14
N ALA A 53 -8.86 21.04 1.07
CA ALA A 53 -7.42 21.20 0.96
C ALA A 53 -6.91 20.51 -0.32
N ALA A 54 -6.26 21.26 -1.20
CA ALA A 54 -5.90 20.84 -2.54
C ALA A 54 -5.17 19.47 -2.59
N LYS A 55 -4.24 19.24 -1.65
CA LYS A 55 -3.54 17.93 -1.54
C LYS A 55 -4.47 16.79 -1.17
N SER A 56 -5.46 17.02 -0.30
CA SER A 56 -6.43 15.99 0.09
C SER A 56 -7.39 15.67 -1.04
N VAL A 57 -7.83 16.69 -1.79
CA VAL A 57 -8.69 16.53 -2.96
C VAL A 57 -7.95 15.79 -4.08
N GLN A 58 -6.69 16.15 -4.35
CA GLN A 58 -5.87 15.49 -5.37
C GLN A 58 -5.67 13.99 -5.10
N LYS A 59 -5.60 13.56 -3.82
CA LYS A 59 -5.50 12.14 -3.45
C LYS A 59 -6.76 11.33 -3.75
N LEU A 60 -7.88 11.97 -4.07
CA LEU A 60 -9.09 11.29 -4.56
C LEU A 60 -8.96 10.84 -6.02
N ASP A 61 -7.94 11.27 -6.75
CA ASP A 61 -7.73 10.87 -8.14
C ASP A 61 -7.49 9.37 -8.22
N ILE A 62 -8.41 8.69 -8.88
CA ILE A 62 -8.36 7.25 -9.18
C ILE A 62 -8.71 7.05 -10.65
N PHE A 63 -8.18 5.99 -11.23
CA PHE A 63 -8.32 5.71 -12.65
C PHE A 63 -8.89 4.31 -12.90
N GLU A 64 -9.59 4.12 -14.01
CA GLU A 64 -10.25 2.86 -14.31
C GLU A 64 -9.30 1.66 -14.37
N TYR A 65 -8.08 1.86 -14.85
CA TYR A 65 -7.06 0.79 -14.92
C TYR A 65 -6.54 0.33 -13.55
N GLU A 66 -6.80 1.08 -12.47
CA GLU A 66 -6.38 0.73 -11.10
C GLU A 66 -7.34 -0.23 -10.40
N ARG A 67 -8.56 -0.39 -10.92
CA ARG A 67 -9.62 -1.15 -10.25
C ARG A 67 -9.28 -2.63 -10.06
N PRO A 68 -9.67 -3.22 -8.92
CA PRO A 68 -10.34 -2.57 -7.80
C PRO A 68 -9.39 -1.69 -6.99
N ILE A 69 -9.90 -0.53 -6.54
CA ILE A 69 -9.15 0.46 -5.76
C ILE A 69 -9.97 0.99 -4.58
N GLY A 70 -9.31 1.10 -3.42
CA GLY A 70 -9.85 1.73 -2.22
C GLY A 70 -9.34 3.14 -2.00
N ILE A 71 -10.20 4.02 -1.51
CA ILE A 71 -9.78 5.31 -0.96
C ILE A 71 -9.56 5.14 0.54
N GLN A 72 -8.33 5.41 1.02
CA GLN A 72 -8.01 5.31 2.44
C GLN A 72 -8.14 6.65 3.14
N LEU A 73 -8.89 6.66 4.25
CA LEU A 73 -9.19 7.82 5.07
C LEU A 73 -8.57 7.69 6.46
N PHE A 74 -8.18 8.80 7.07
CA PHE A 74 -7.83 8.87 8.49
C PHE A 74 -8.32 10.16 9.12
N GLY A 75 -8.57 10.12 10.41
CA GLY A 75 -9.01 11.26 11.17
C GLY A 75 -9.09 10.97 12.67
N SER A 76 -9.49 11.95 13.44
CA SER A 76 -9.63 11.86 14.89
C SER A 76 -11.03 12.18 15.42
N ASP A 77 -11.93 12.62 14.54
CA ASP A 77 -13.30 12.99 14.89
C ASP A 77 -14.30 12.11 14.16
N VAL A 78 -15.34 11.67 14.88
CA VAL A 78 -16.32 10.69 14.40
C VAL A 78 -17.20 11.25 13.28
N GLU A 79 -17.71 12.48 13.48
CA GLU A 79 -18.62 13.12 12.51
C GLU A 79 -17.88 13.47 11.23
N THR A 80 -16.69 14.04 11.39
CA THR A 80 -15.78 14.41 10.30
C THR A 80 -15.41 13.19 9.44
N MET A 81 -15.18 12.04 10.05
CA MET A 81 -14.88 10.79 9.31
C MET A 81 -16.08 10.29 8.51
N GLY A 82 -17.28 10.37 9.06
CA GLY A 82 -18.51 10.03 8.33
C GLY A 82 -18.73 10.94 7.12
N GLU A 83 -18.55 12.26 7.28
CA GLU A 83 -18.67 13.21 6.17
C GLU A 83 -17.58 12.99 5.11
N CYS A 84 -16.35 12.75 5.55
CA CYS A 84 -15.24 12.43 4.67
C CYS A 84 -15.53 11.18 3.80
N ALA A 85 -16.14 10.15 4.39
CA ALA A 85 -16.54 8.95 3.66
C ALA A 85 -17.61 9.25 2.59
N ARG A 86 -18.57 10.15 2.85
CA ARG A 86 -19.55 10.60 1.84
C ARG A 86 -18.86 11.31 0.68
N ILE A 87 -17.92 12.21 0.98
CA ILE A 87 -17.16 12.95 -0.05
C ILE A 87 -16.32 11.98 -0.88
N ALA A 88 -15.55 11.09 -0.23
CA ALA A 88 -14.72 10.09 -0.90
C ALA A 88 -15.54 9.14 -1.78
N SER A 89 -16.75 8.76 -1.35
CA SER A 89 -17.65 7.90 -2.14
C SER A 89 -18.11 8.54 -3.47
N ARG A 90 -18.12 9.87 -3.57
CA ARG A 90 -18.44 10.58 -4.82
C ARG A 90 -17.37 10.39 -5.91
N ALA A 91 -16.13 10.07 -5.51
CA ALA A 91 -15.07 9.70 -6.45
C ALA A 91 -15.25 8.27 -7.01
N GLN A 92 -16.26 7.54 -6.54
CA GLN A 92 -16.63 6.19 -6.99
C GLN A 92 -15.50 5.15 -6.89
N PRO A 93 -14.80 5.04 -5.76
CA PRO A 93 -13.89 3.91 -5.53
C PRO A 93 -14.67 2.61 -5.41
N ASP A 94 -13.96 1.49 -5.41
CA ASP A 94 -14.58 0.17 -5.19
C ASP A 94 -14.84 -0.08 -3.70
N LEU A 95 -14.06 0.53 -2.80
CA LEU A 95 -14.24 0.47 -1.35
C LEU A 95 -13.69 1.72 -0.65
N ILE A 96 -14.10 1.90 0.60
CA ILE A 96 -13.50 2.87 1.53
C ILE A 96 -12.66 2.11 2.56
N ASP A 97 -11.44 2.52 2.79
CA ASP A 97 -10.56 1.94 3.81
C ASP A 97 -10.27 2.95 4.92
N ILE A 98 -10.16 2.48 6.15
CA ILE A 98 -9.87 3.33 7.31
C ILE A 98 -8.47 3.01 7.84
N ASN A 99 -7.64 4.03 8.00
CA ASN A 99 -6.29 3.90 8.54
C ASN A 99 -6.28 4.05 10.08
N TYR A 100 -6.08 2.93 10.76
CA TYR A 100 -5.79 2.87 12.19
C TYR A 100 -4.37 2.34 12.47
N GLY A 101 -3.46 2.50 11.50
CA GLY A 101 -2.10 1.94 11.57
C GLY A 101 -0.97 2.94 11.40
N CYS A 102 -1.23 4.17 10.96
CA CYS A 102 -0.18 5.17 10.76
C CYS A 102 0.53 5.51 12.10
N PRO A 103 1.86 5.22 12.22
CA PRO A 103 2.57 5.42 13.48
C PRO A 103 3.19 6.81 13.62
N VAL A 104 3.12 7.64 12.57
CA VAL A 104 3.81 8.92 12.50
C VAL A 104 3.33 9.85 13.60
N LYS A 105 4.29 10.49 14.29
CA LYS A 105 4.00 11.36 15.45
C LYS A 105 2.97 12.45 15.12
N GLN A 106 3.08 13.08 13.96
CA GLN A 106 2.17 14.15 13.54
C GLN A 106 0.70 13.68 13.41
N VAL A 107 0.47 12.41 13.05
CA VAL A 107 -0.87 11.80 12.98
C VAL A 107 -1.32 11.35 14.37
N ALA A 108 -0.47 10.61 15.09
CA ALA A 108 -0.79 10.04 16.39
C ALA A 108 -1.02 11.12 17.48
N CYS A 109 -0.25 12.22 17.49
CA CYS A 109 -0.46 13.33 18.45
C CYS A 109 -1.82 14.04 18.27
N ARG A 110 -2.48 13.87 17.10
CA ARG A 110 -3.83 14.39 16.86
C ARG A 110 -4.93 13.39 17.22
N GLY A 111 -4.58 12.25 17.82
CA GLY A 111 -5.53 11.20 18.17
C GLY A 111 -6.08 10.42 16.97
N ALA A 112 -5.32 10.40 15.85
CA ALA A 112 -5.69 9.72 14.61
C ALA A 112 -4.76 8.54 14.31
N GLY A 113 -5.10 7.74 13.30
CA GLY A 113 -4.31 6.59 12.88
C GLY A 113 -4.14 5.59 14.03
N ALA A 114 -2.91 5.15 14.29
CA ALA A 114 -2.61 4.16 15.32
C ALA A 114 -2.89 4.63 16.76
N ALA A 115 -3.10 5.94 17.00
CA ALA A 115 -3.50 6.43 18.34
C ALA A 115 -4.85 5.88 18.79
N LEU A 116 -5.73 5.55 17.86
CA LEU A 116 -7.05 4.97 18.17
C LEU A 116 -6.98 3.55 18.73
N LEU A 117 -5.83 2.88 18.64
CA LEU A 117 -5.58 1.62 19.36
C LEU A 117 -5.58 1.79 20.91
N GLN A 118 -5.50 3.02 21.39
CA GLN A 118 -5.63 3.34 22.83
C GLN A 118 -7.06 3.71 23.24
N ASP A 119 -7.99 3.85 22.28
CA ASP A 119 -9.40 4.18 22.51
C ASP A 119 -10.30 3.37 21.56
N ILE A 120 -10.43 2.07 21.86
CA ILE A 120 -11.23 1.15 21.05
C ILE A 120 -12.71 1.58 20.97
N PRO A 121 -13.37 2.07 22.04
CA PRO A 121 -14.73 2.58 21.93
C PRO A 121 -14.88 3.72 20.92
N LYS A 122 -13.92 4.62 20.81
CA LYS A 122 -13.91 5.71 19.81
C LYS A 122 -13.66 5.16 18.42
N MET A 123 -12.71 4.22 18.27
CA MET A 123 -12.44 3.52 17.00
C MET A 123 -13.72 2.86 16.47
N VAL A 124 -14.48 2.18 17.33
CA VAL A 124 -15.74 1.53 17.02
C VAL A 124 -16.77 2.55 16.50
N ARG A 125 -17.01 3.62 17.26
CA ARG A 125 -17.97 4.68 16.85
C ARG A 125 -17.58 5.34 15.53
N MET A 126 -16.30 5.58 15.33
CA MET A 126 -15.78 6.18 14.08
C MET A 126 -15.98 5.25 12.88
N THR A 127 -15.67 3.96 13.04
CA THR A 127 -15.89 2.96 12.00
C THR A 127 -17.37 2.84 11.67
N GLU A 128 -18.24 2.82 12.69
CA GLU A 128 -19.69 2.78 12.51
C GLU A 128 -20.21 4.00 11.71
N ALA A 129 -19.69 5.20 12.03
CA ALA A 129 -20.05 6.41 11.29
C ALA A 129 -19.65 6.33 9.81
N VAL A 130 -18.48 5.77 9.50
CA VAL A 130 -18.04 5.54 8.11
C VAL A 130 -18.92 4.50 7.42
N VAL A 131 -19.17 3.34 8.07
CA VAL A 131 -20.03 2.28 7.50
C VAL A 131 -21.44 2.80 7.17
N LYS A 132 -22.02 3.63 8.05
CA LYS A 132 -23.34 4.23 7.82
C LYS A 132 -23.34 5.32 6.75
N ALA A 133 -22.20 5.93 6.47
CA ALA A 133 -22.08 7.06 5.57
C ALA A 133 -21.94 6.69 4.09
N THR A 134 -21.63 5.41 3.78
CA THR A 134 -21.40 4.95 2.42
C THR A 134 -22.13 3.63 2.14
N HIS A 135 -22.48 3.39 0.87
CA HIS A 135 -22.98 2.11 0.40
C HIS A 135 -21.86 1.14 -0.05
N LEU A 136 -20.64 1.63 -0.10
CA LEU A 136 -19.45 0.86 -0.53
C LEU A 136 -18.99 -0.07 0.60
N PRO A 137 -18.31 -1.18 0.28
CA PRO A 137 -17.62 -1.97 1.28
C PRO A 137 -16.63 -1.10 2.07
N VAL A 138 -16.61 -1.26 3.39
CA VAL A 138 -15.65 -0.59 4.26
C VAL A 138 -14.64 -1.61 4.76
N THR A 139 -13.36 -1.31 4.66
CA THR A 139 -12.25 -2.11 5.17
C THR A 139 -11.42 -1.29 6.16
N VAL A 140 -10.56 -1.95 6.92
CA VAL A 140 -9.71 -1.31 7.91
C VAL A 140 -8.28 -1.81 7.79
N LYS A 141 -7.30 -0.91 7.92
CA LYS A 141 -5.89 -1.25 8.07
C LYS A 141 -5.38 -0.80 9.44
N THR A 142 -4.85 -1.74 10.23
CA THR A 142 -4.40 -1.49 11.60
C THR A 142 -3.05 -2.13 11.92
N ARG A 143 -2.65 -2.08 13.19
CA ARG A 143 -1.47 -2.72 13.79
C ARG A 143 -1.88 -3.64 14.93
N LEU A 144 -0.90 -4.37 15.52
CA LEU A 144 -1.12 -5.30 16.62
C LEU A 144 -1.65 -4.63 17.89
N GLY A 145 -1.34 -3.37 18.08
CA GLY A 145 -1.67 -2.57 19.25
C GLY A 145 -0.81 -1.31 19.32
N TRP A 146 -0.94 -0.54 20.37
CA TRP A 146 -0.12 0.65 20.62
C TRP A 146 1.34 0.27 20.93
N ASP A 147 1.53 -0.61 21.90
CA ASP A 147 2.82 -1.12 22.35
C ASP A 147 2.75 -2.63 22.65
N GLU A 148 3.82 -3.19 23.18
CA GLU A 148 3.92 -4.61 23.47
C GLU A 148 2.93 -5.08 24.53
N SER A 149 2.63 -4.21 25.52
CA SER A 149 1.71 -4.51 26.63
C SER A 149 0.23 -4.37 26.26
N THR A 150 -0.06 -3.70 25.13
CA THR A 150 -1.43 -3.35 24.68
C THR A 150 -1.75 -3.88 23.29
N LYS A 151 -1.31 -5.11 22.98
CA LYS A 151 -1.66 -5.80 21.71
C LYS A 151 -3.13 -6.26 21.76
N ASN A 152 -4.03 -5.40 21.33
CA ASN A 152 -5.49 -5.58 21.40
C ASN A 152 -6.17 -5.86 20.06
N VAL A 153 -5.41 -6.17 19.01
CA VAL A 153 -5.93 -6.36 17.63
C VAL A 153 -6.97 -7.48 17.53
N GLY A 154 -6.96 -8.48 18.41
CA GLY A 154 -7.99 -9.53 18.46
C GLY A 154 -9.37 -8.93 18.80
N GLU A 155 -9.46 -8.12 19.83
CA GLU A 155 -10.68 -7.39 20.20
C GLU A 155 -11.11 -6.43 19.07
N VAL A 156 -10.15 -5.74 18.47
CA VAL A 156 -10.40 -4.83 17.33
C VAL A 156 -11.06 -5.58 16.17
N ALA A 157 -10.53 -6.76 15.81
CA ALA A 157 -11.05 -7.57 14.71
C ALA A 157 -12.53 -7.95 14.94
N GLU A 158 -12.86 -8.46 16.11
CA GLU A 158 -14.22 -8.87 16.44
C GLU A 158 -15.19 -7.68 16.46
N ARG A 159 -14.82 -6.60 17.17
CA ARG A 159 -15.69 -5.43 17.28
C ARG A 159 -15.95 -4.73 15.96
N LEU A 160 -14.91 -4.60 15.13
CA LEU A 160 -15.06 -3.92 13.83
C LEU A 160 -15.84 -4.80 12.84
N GLN A 161 -15.67 -6.12 12.86
CA GLN A 161 -16.51 -7.02 12.09
C GLN A 161 -17.99 -6.89 12.48
N ASP A 162 -18.30 -6.86 13.79
CA ASP A 162 -19.66 -6.72 14.30
C ASP A 162 -20.36 -5.44 13.81
N ILE A 163 -19.59 -4.37 13.51
CA ILE A 163 -20.12 -3.12 12.93
C ILE A 163 -20.29 -3.21 11.42
N GLY A 164 -19.72 -4.22 10.77
CA GLY A 164 -19.94 -4.49 9.34
C GLY A 164 -18.80 -4.14 8.40
N ILE A 165 -17.54 -3.99 8.88
CA ILE A 165 -16.40 -3.95 7.97
C ILE A 165 -16.32 -5.26 7.16
N LYS A 166 -15.75 -5.20 5.96
CA LYS A 166 -15.74 -6.32 5.02
C LYS A 166 -14.38 -7.02 4.89
N ALA A 167 -13.32 -6.42 5.42
CA ALA A 167 -12.00 -7.03 5.53
C ALA A 167 -11.14 -6.24 6.53
N LEU A 168 -10.11 -6.90 7.07
CA LEU A 168 -9.14 -6.30 7.98
C LEU A 168 -7.72 -6.61 7.54
N THR A 169 -6.89 -5.59 7.36
CA THR A 169 -5.45 -5.72 7.14
C THR A 169 -4.69 -5.40 8.43
N ILE A 170 -3.80 -6.29 8.83
CA ILE A 170 -3.04 -6.14 10.08
C ILE A 170 -1.55 -6.09 9.80
N HIS A 171 -0.90 -4.99 10.19
CA HIS A 171 0.56 -4.93 10.19
C HIS A 171 1.10 -5.59 11.45
N GLY A 172 2.01 -6.56 11.28
CA GLY A 172 2.60 -7.38 12.36
C GLY A 172 3.55 -6.61 13.29
N ARG A 173 3.35 -5.33 13.50
CA ARG A 173 4.08 -4.47 14.46
C ARG A 173 3.13 -3.63 15.28
N THR A 174 3.57 -3.25 16.48
CA THR A 174 2.89 -2.23 17.29
C THR A 174 3.20 -0.82 16.76
N ARG A 175 2.44 0.18 17.23
CA ARG A 175 2.73 1.58 16.90
C ARG A 175 4.11 2.01 17.39
N VAL A 176 4.50 1.63 18.58
CA VAL A 176 5.80 2.01 19.19
C VAL A 176 6.97 1.42 18.43
N GLN A 177 6.85 0.20 17.91
CA GLN A 177 7.88 -0.39 17.06
C GLN A 177 8.10 0.40 15.76
N MET A 178 7.10 1.10 15.24
CA MET A 178 7.14 1.74 13.92
C MET A 178 7.55 0.73 12.81
N TYR A 179 8.83 0.72 12.45
CA TYR A 179 9.43 -0.19 11.47
C TYR A 179 10.64 -0.97 12.03
N LYS A 180 10.90 -0.87 13.34
CA LYS A 180 12.01 -1.55 13.99
C LYS A 180 11.69 -3.02 14.26
N GLY A 181 12.74 -3.84 14.29
CA GLY A 181 12.60 -5.28 14.50
C GLY A 181 11.87 -5.96 13.35
N GLU A 182 11.43 -7.19 13.58
CA GLU A 182 10.67 -7.98 12.62
C GLU A 182 9.16 -7.87 12.88
N ALA A 183 8.35 -8.06 11.84
CA ALA A 183 6.91 -8.15 11.97
C ALA A 183 6.53 -9.51 12.58
N ASP A 184 5.79 -9.49 13.68
CA ASP A 184 5.27 -10.69 14.34
C ASP A 184 3.85 -10.98 13.84
N TRP A 185 3.70 -12.08 13.09
CA TRP A 185 2.43 -12.49 12.52
C TRP A 185 1.66 -13.48 13.40
N THR A 186 2.18 -13.83 14.58
CA THR A 186 1.56 -14.82 15.47
C THR A 186 0.12 -14.43 15.83
N LEU A 187 -0.11 -13.17 16.19
CA LEU A 187 -1.47 -12.70 16.50
C LEU A 187 -2.37 -12.63 15.25
N ILE A 188 -1.81 -12.34 14.07
CA ILE A 188 -2.55 -12.34 12.81
C ILE A 188 -3.09 -13.74 12.53
N GLY A 189 -2.24 -14.77 12.66
CA GLY A 189 -2.64 -16.17 12.54
C GLY A 189 -3.72 -16.56 13.55
N ARG A 190 -3.57 -16.18 14.82
CA ARG A 190 -4.59 -16.44 15.86
C ARG A 190 -5.94 -15.80 15.56
N ILE A 191 -5.95 -14.61 14.97
CA ILE A 191 -7.20 -13.94 14.56
C ILE A 191 -7.82 -14.72 13.40
N LYS A 192 -7.03 -15.19 12.46
CA LYS A 192 -7.50 -16.01 11.33
C LYS A 192 -8.07 -17.35 11.80
N ASP A 193 -7.48 -17.95 12.83
CA ASP A 193 -7.97 -19.20 13.44
C ASP A 193 -9.17 -19.01 14.35
N ASN A 194 -9.54 -17.78 14.68
CA ASN A 194 -10.71 -17.50 15.51
C ASN A 194 -12.01 -17.72 14.72
N PRO A 195 -12.82 -18.73 15.08
CA PRO A 195 -14.04 -19.05 14.32
C PRO A 195 -15.09 -17.93 14.34
N ARG A 196 -14.98 -16.99 15.25
CA ARG A 196 -15.84 -15.82 15.31
C ARG A 196 -15.53 -14.78 14.25
N VAL A 197 -14.27 -14.74 13.76
CA VAL A 197 -13.83 -13.83 12.72
C VAL A 197 -14.04 -14.47 11.35
N GLN A 198 -15.00 -13.96 10.59
CA GLN A 198 -15.41 -14.52 9.30
C GLN A 198 -15.05 -13.65 8.10
N ILE A 199 -14.64 -12.40 8.33
CA ILE A 199 -14.17 -11.52 7.27
C ILE A 199 -12.76 -11.90 6.82
N PRO A 200 -12.36 -11.58 5.57
CA PRO A 200 -10.99 -11.75 5.12
C PRO A 200 -9.98 -11.02 6.00
N ILE A 201 -8.91 -11.71 6.34
CA ILE A 201 -7.77 -11.18 7.10
C ILE A 201 -6.54 -11.14 6.20
N PHE A 202 -6.01 -9.95 5.97
CA PHE A 202 -4.78 -9.75 5.21
C PHE A 202 -3.62 -9.43 6.15
N GLY A 203 -2.49 -10.12 5.94
CA GLY A 203 -1.28 -9.84 6.70
C GLY A 203 -0.40 -8.81 6.00
N ASN A 204 0.26 -7.97 6.79
CA ASN A 204 1.19 -6.97 6.31
C ASN A 204 2.44 -6.91 7.20
N GLY A 205 3.57 -6.62 6.61
CA GLY A 205 4.87 -6.46 7.28
C GLY A 205 5.88 -7.49 6.84
N ASP A 206 7.01 -6.99 6.34
CA ASP A 206 8.21 -7.74 5.95
C ASP A 206 8.01 -8.81 4.87
N ILE A 207 6.96 -8.71 4.06
CA ILE A 207 6.82 -9.51 2.84
C ILE A 207 7.73 -8.89 1.77
N ASP A 208 8.87 -9.49 1.55
CA ASP A 208 9.94 -9.00 0.69
C ASP A 208 10.47 -10.05 -0.31
N SER A 209 9.92 -11.27 -0.27
CA SER A 209 10.22 -12.33 -1.22
C SER A 209 9.02 -13.26 -1.47
N PRO A 210 9.02 -13.99 -2.60
CA PRO A 210 8.01 -15.00 -2.91
C PRO A 210 7.93 -16.12 -1.87
N GLU A 211 9.08 -16.59 -1.36
CA GLU A 211 9.15 -17.65 -0.35
C GLU A 211 8.45 -17.22 0.94
N LYS A 212 8.72 -16.00 1.37
CA LYS A 212 8.15 -15.48 2.61
C LYS A 212 6.63 -15.29 2.48
N ALA A 213 6.16 -14.84 1.32
CA ALA A 213 4.74 -14.76 1.05
C ALA A 213 4.05 -16.13 1.13
N LEU A 214 4.65 -17.17 0.53
CA LEU A 214 4.15 -18.54 0.58
C LEU A 214 4.25 -19.15 1.98
N GLU A 215 5.38 -18.95 2.67
CA GLU A 215 5.56 -19.41 4.06
C GLU A 215 4.47 -18.83 4.97
N TYR A 216 4.25 -17.51 4.89
CA TYR A 216 3.29 -16.83 5.76
C TYR A 216 1.84 -17.16 5.40
N LYS A 217 1.54 -17.39 4.11
CA LYS A 217 0.24 -17.95 3.70
C LYS A 217 -0.01 -19.29 4.39
N ASN A 218 0.95 -20.21 4.31
CA ASN A 218 0.79 -21.57 4.82
C ASN A 218 0.80 -21.60 6.36
N ARG A 219 1.65 -20.79 6.99
CA ARG A 219 1.87 -20.80 8.43
C ARG A 219 0.74 -20.09 9.20
N TYR A 220 0.24 -18.99 8.67
CA TYR A 220 -0.72 -18.15 9.37
C TYR A 220 -2.13 -18.18 8.76
N GLY A 221 -2.32 -18.88 7.66
CA GLY A 221 -3.62 -19.10 7.02
C GLY A 221 -4.34 -17.84 6.52
N VAL A 222 -3.62 -16.72 6.38
CA VAL A 222 -4.20 -15.44 5.94
C VAL A 222 -4.79 -15.54 4.53
N ASP A 223 -5.83 -14.76 4.26
CA ASP A 223 -6.53 -14.77 2.98
C ASP A 223 -5.73 -14.12 1.85
N GLY A 224 -4.77 -13.29 2.19
CA GLY A 224 -3.83 -12.64 1.27
C GLY A 224 -2.81 -11.80 2.02
N VAL A 225 -1.89 -11.17 1.29
CA VAL A 225 -0.85 -10.33 1.88
C VAL A 225 -0.83 -8.94 1.28
N MET A 226 -0.52 -7.96 2.12
CA MET A 226 -0.31 -6.57 1.70
C MET A 226 1.18 -6.26 1.68
N ILE A 227 1.66 -5.75 0.55
CA ILE A 227 3.07 -5.46 0.30
C ILE A 227 3.27 -3.95 0.27
N GLY A 228 4.23 -3.46 1.06
CA GLY A 228 4.59 -2.04 1.10
C GLY A 228 5.98 -1.81 0.54
N ARG A 229 6.94 -1.52 1.40
CA ARG A 229 8.32 -1.09 1.06
C ARG A 229 9.03 -1.97 0.03
N ALA A 230 8.76 -3.26 0.02
CA ALA A 230 9.37 -4.19 -0.93
C ALA A 230 8.97 -3.94 -2.39
N SER A 231 7.84 -3.26 -2.64
CA SER A 231 7.42 -2.90 -4.00
C SER A 231 8.10 -1.63 -4.55
N ILE A 232 8.76 -0.84 -3.69
CA ILE A 232 9.40 0.41 -4.10
C ILE A 232 10.63 0.11 -4.96
N GLY A 233 10.57 0.49 -6.23
CA GLY A 233 11.61 0.16 -7.22
C GLY A 233 11.66 -1.33 -7.61
N HIS A 234 10.70 -2.11 -7.15
CA HIS A 234 10.55 -3.54 -7.43
C HIS A 234 9.06 -3.91 -7.59
N PRO A 235 8.30 -3.21 -8.44
CA PRO A 235 6.86 -3.48 -8.56
C PRO A 235 6.57 -4.90 -9.08
N TRP A 236 7.46 -5.53 -9.83
CA TRP A 236 7.34 -6.90 -10.32
C TRP A 236 7.31 -7.96 -9.22
N ILE A 237 7.56 -7.62 -7.96
CA ILE A 237 7.40 -8.53 -6.80
C ILE A 237 6.00 -9.17 -6.76
N PHE A 238 4.96 -8.49 -7.23
CA PHE A 238 3.61 -9.04 -7.29
C PHE A 238 3.53 -10.23 -8.25
N ASN A 239 4.09 -10.11 -9.44
CA ASN A 239 4.14 -11.22 -10.41
C ASN A 239 5.06 -12.34 -9.96
N GLU A 240 6.20 -12.02 -9.34
CA GLU A 240 7.12 -13.01 -8.77
C GLU A 240 6.43 -13.87 -7.72
N ILE A 241 5.71 -13.24 -6.77
CA ILE A 241 4.97 -13.96 -5.73
C ILE A 241 3.88 -14.83 -6.36
N LYS A 242 3.08 -14.30 -7.28
CA LYS A 242 2.02 -15.08 -7.95
C LYS A 242 2.56 -16.30 -8.64
N HIS A 243 3.62 -16.13 -9.43
CA HIS A 243 4.24 -17.24 -10.14
C HIS A 243 4.76 -18.29 -9.17
N PHE A 244 5.49 -17.87 -8.14
CA PHE A 244 6.05 -18.79 -7.15
C PHE A 244 4.97 -19.53 -6.35
N VAL A 245 3.93 -18.86 -5.92
CA VAL A 245 2.81 -19.48 -5.20
C VAL A 245 2.09 -20.52 -6.07
N GLN A 246 2.01 -20.31 -7.38
CA GLN A 246 1.33 -21.22 -8.31
C GLN A 246 2.21 -22.39 -8.74
N THR A 247 3.51 -22.18 -8.92
CA THR A 247 4.40 -23.16 -9.57
C THR A 247 5.50 -23.71 -8.68
N GLY A 248 5.82 -23.04 -7.57
CA GLY A 248 6.99 -23.31 -6.74
C GLY A 248 8.32 -22.91 -7.38
N GLN A 249 8.29 -22.21 -8.51
CA GLN A 249 9.47 -21.78 -9.26
C GLN A 249 9.58 -20.25 -9.31
N HIS A 250 10.82 -19.76 -9.35
CA HIS A 250 11.06 -18.33 -9.53
C HIS A 250 10.90 -17.92 -10.99
N LEU A 251 10.40 -16.71 -11.21
CA LEU A 251 10.59 -16.03 -12.48
C LEU A 251 12.08 -15.68 -12.66
N PRO A 252 12.58 -15.65 -13.91
CA PRO A 252 13.88 -15.03 -14.18
C PRO A 252 13.92 -13.60 -13.60
N PRO A 253 15.04 -13.18 -13.01
CA PRO A 253 15.16 -11.81 -12.53
C PRO A 253 15.02 -10.83 -13.72
N PRO A 254 14.41 -9.66 -13.52
CA PRO A 254 14.28 -8.67 -14.58
C PRO A 254 15.66 -8.20 -15.04
N THR A 255 15.84 -8.11 -16.33
CA THR A 255 17.04 -7.53 -16.95
C THR A 255 17.13 -6.03 -16.60
N VAL A 256 18.26 -5.41 -16.88
CA VAL A 256 18.38 -3.94 -16.68
C VAL A 256 17.46 -3.21 -17.65
N ALA A 257 17.30 -3.70 -18.89
CA ALA A 257 16.35 -3.17 -19.84
C ALA A 257 14.90 -3.22 -19.33
N ASP A 258 14.49 -4.32 -18.69
CA ASP A 258 13.16 -4.42 -18.05
C ASP A 258 12.98 -3.38 -16.95
N ARG A 259 13.99 -3.20 -16.08
CA ARG A 259 13.98 -2.19 -14.99
C ARG A 259 13.88 -0.78 -15.56
N VAL A 260 14.63 -0.49 -16.62
CA VAL A 260 14.57 0.81 -17.33
C VAL A 260 13.18 1.04 -17.91
N ALA A 261 12.60 0.03 -18.57
CA ALA A 261 11.26 0.13 -19.15
C ALA A 261 10.20 0.48 -18.09
N VAL A 262 10.20 -0.21 -16.94
CA VAL A 262 9.26 0.08 -15.84
C VAL A 262 9.53 1.42 -15.19
N CYS A 263 10.79 1.80 -14.98
CA CYS A 263 11.18 3.11 -14.46
C CYS A 263 10.70 4.23 -15.39
N ARG A 264 10.86 4.08 -16.69
CA ARG A 264 10.38 5.03 -17.70
C ARG A 264 8.85 5.12 -17.71
N GLN A 265 8.16 3.99 -17.65
CA GLN A 265 6.70 3.98 -17.54
C GLN A 265 6.21 4.75 -16.28
N HIS A 266 6.87 4.56 -15.14
CA HIS A 266 6.57 5.31 -13.92
C HIS A 266 6.80 6.81 -14.11
N LEU A 267 7.92 7.21 -14.73
CA LEU A 267 8.22 8.60 -15.06
C LEU A 267 7.15 9.20 -15.99
N ASP A 268 6.75 8.49 -17.03
CA ASP A 268 5.74 8.94 -17.99
C ASP A 268 4.39 9.18 -17.32
N PHE A 269 3.95 8.26 -16.45
CA PHE A 269 2.73 8.44 -15.66
C PHE A 269 2.85 9.62 -14.69
N SER A 270 4.02 9.79 -14.03
CA SER A 270 4.26 10.89 -13.10
C SER A 270 4.16 12.25 -13.80
N ILE A 271 4.75 12.38 -14.97
CA ILE A 271 4.69 13.62 -15.77
C ILE A 271 3.26 13.90 -16.27
N ARG A 272 2.55 12.88 -16.75
CA ARG A 272 1.16 13.03 -17.23
C ARG A 272 0.23 13.52 -16.13
N TRP A 273 0.39 13.04 -14.91
CA TRP A 273 -0.50 13.38 -13.80
C TRP A 273 -0.09 14.67 -13.08
N LYS A 274 1.22 14.94 -12.90
CA LYS A 274 1.73 16.07 -12.11
C LYS A 274 2.29 17.23 -12.93
N GLY A 275 2.47 17.03 -14.24
CA GLY A 275 3.27 17.91 -15.08
C GLY A 275 4.77 17.61 -14.98
N GLU A 276 5.54 18.12 -15.95
CA GLU A 276 6.96 17.75 -16.10
C GLU A 276 7.81 18.12 -14.88
N ILE A 277 7.67 19.35 -14.38
CA ILE A 277 8.51 19.84 -13.26
C ILE A 277 8.31 19.00 -11.99
N VAL A 278 7.06 18.83 -11.56
CA VAL A 278 6.75 18.10 -10.33
C VAL A 278 6.99 16.61 -10.52
N GLY A 279 6.58 16.06 -11.65
CA GLY A 279 6.78 14.64 -11.97
C GLY A 279 8.24 14.22 -11.97
N LEU A 280 9.13 15.00 -12.61
CA LEU A 280 10.58 14.76 -12.56
C LEU A 280 11.14 14.85 -11.13
N PHE A 281 10.74 15.89 -10.39
CA PHE A 281 11.23 16.09 -9.03
C PHE A 281 10.86 14.92 -8.11
N GLU A 282 9.63 14.45 -8.18
CA GLU A 282 9.17 13.36 -7.30
C GLU A 282 9.74 11.99 -7.71
N MET A 283 10.02 11.77 -8.98
CA MET A 283 10.69 10.55 -9.45
C MET A 283 12.12 10.37 -8.89
N ARG A 284 12.79 11.43 -8.46
CA ARG A 284 14.14 11.38 -7.88
C ARG A 284 14.25 10.41 -6.70
N ARG A 285 13.18 10.23 -5.91
CA ARG A 285 13.14 9.29 -4.78
C ARG A 285 13.08 7.82 -5.22
N HIS A 286 12.69 7.56 -6.47
CA HIS A 286 12.45 6.20 -6.99
C HIS A 286 13.65 5.64 -7.77
N TYR A 287 14.43 6.45 -8.48
CA TYR A 287 15.48 5.98 -9.39
C TYR A 287 16.47 5.01 -8.71
N ALA A 288 16.97 5.36 -7.51
CA ALA A 288 17.93 4.53 -6.81
C ALA A 288 17.39 3.13 -6.43
N ASN A 289 16.08 3.01 -6.26
CA ASN A 289 15.45 1.75 -5.91
C ASN A 289 15.28 0.83 -7.14
N TYR A 290 14.94 1.38 -8.30
CA TYR A 290 14.84 0.61 -9.55
C TYR A 290 16.16 -0.05 -9.95
N PHE A 291 17.28 0.62 -9.68
CA PHE A 291 18.62 0.17 -10.07
C PHE A 291 19.47 -0.33 -8.91
N LYS A 292 18.83 -0.65 -7.79
CA LYS A 292 19.51 -1.22 -6.62
C LYS A 292 20.24 -2.51 -6.99
N GLY A 293 21.52 -2.60 -6.56
CA GLY A 293 22.37 -3.78 -6.77
C GLY A 293 23.21 -3.75 -8.06
N LEU A 294 23.05 -2.74 -8.92
CA LEU A 294 23.93 -2.56 -10.06
C LEU A 294 25.31 -2.06 -9.59
N PRO A 295 26.42 -2.67 -10.09
CA PRO A 295 27.77 -2.22 -9.74
C PRO A 295 28.01 -0.80 -10.30
N ASP A 296 28.76 0.00 -9.59
CA ASP A 296 29.19 1.35 -9.99
C ASP A 296 28.09 2.30 -10.45
N PHE A 297 26.85 2.09 -10.00
CA PHE A 297 25.67 2.89 -10.41
C PHE A 297 25.66 4.31 -9.84
N LYS A 298 26.54 4.66 -8.90
CA LYS A 298 26.55 5.97 -8.22
C LYS A 298 26.59 7.18 -9.17
N PRO A 299 27.42 7.21 -10.25
CA PRO A 299 27.42 8.31 -11.19
C PRO A 299 26.07 8.51 -11.90
N TYR A 300 25.46 7.43 -12.39
CA TYR A 300 24.13 7.48 -13.02
C TYR A 300 23.05 7.97 -12.06
N ARG A 301 23.07 7.48 -10.81
CA ARG A 301 22.15 7.95 -9.79
C ARG A 301 22.28 9.46 -9.58
N MET A 302 23.50 9.99 -9.50
CA MET A 302 23.71 11.43 -9.30
C MET A 302 23.16 12.24 -10.49
N GLN A 303 23.38 11.79 -11.71
CA GLN A 303 22.84 12.45 -12.90
C GLN A 303 21.31 12.39 -12.94
N LEU A 304 20.70 11.22 -12.70
CA LEU A 304 19.25 11.06 -12.68
C LEU A 304 18.54 11.97 -11.67
N VAL A 305 19.12 12.19 -10.48
CA VAL A 305 18.51 13.05 -9.45
C VAL A 305 18.80 14.55 -9.65
N THR A 306 19.73 14.93 -10.53
CA THR A 306 20.07 16.33 -10.80
C THR A 306 19.56 16.82 -12.16
N THR A 307 19.24 15.91 -13.08
CA THR A 307 18.67 16.26 -14.39
C THR A 307 17.25 16.79 -14.22
N ASP A 308 16.93 17.88 -14.90
CA ASP A 308 15.70 18.67 -14.76
C ASP A 308 14.82 18.68 -16.03
N SER A 309 15.12 17.81 -17.00
CA SER A 309 14.33 17.65 -18.21
C SER A 309 14.00 16.18 -18.49
N TYR A 310 12.81 15.95 -19.03
CA TYR A 310 12.39 14.60 -19.43
C TYR A 310 13.35 13.99 -20.46
N ALA A 311 13.74 14.76 -21.48
CA ALA A 311 14.66 14.29 -22.52
C ALA A 311 16.01 13.86 -21.94
N GLY A 312 16.54 14.63 -20.97
CA GLY A 312 17.81 14.31 -20.29
C GLY A 312 17.71 13.03 -19.47
N VAL A 313 16.63 12.87 -18.67
CA VAL A 313 16.41 11.64 -17.89
C VAL A 313 16.19 10.45 -18.81
N SER A 314 15.42 10.61 -19.89
CA SER A 314 15.18 9.57 -20.88
C SER A 314 16.48 9.07 -21.52
N ALA A 315 17.37 9.99 -21.96
CA ALA A 315 18.67 9.64 -22.51
C ALA A 315 19.56 8.90 -21.51
N LEU A 316 19.57 9.33 -20.23
CA LEU A 316 20.31 8.63 -19.17
C LEU A 316 19.78 7.21 -18.93
N LEU A 317 18.47 7.01 -19.01
CA LEU A 317 17.87 5.68 -18.86
C LEU A 317 18.27 4.76 -20.05
N ASP A 318 18.35 5.28 -21.26
CA ASP A 318 18.85 4.53 -22.43
C ASP A 318 20.32 4.15 -22.25
N GLU A 319 21.17 5.09 -21.80
CA GLU A 319 22.59 4.84 -21.52
C GLU A 319 22.77 3.77 -20.40
N VAL A 320 21.91 3.77 -19.37
CA VAL A 320 21.91 2.73 -18.34
C VAL A 320 21.60 1.37 -18.93
N ALA A 321 20.57 1.26 -19.78
CA ALA A 321 20.23 -0.01 -20.43
C ALA A 321 21.41 -0.52 -21.27
N GLU A 322 21.98 0.31 -22.14
CA GLU A 322 23.10 -0.05 -23.00
C GLU A 322 24.35 -0.48 -22.21
N THR A 323 24.71 0.28 -21.15
CA THR A 323 25.92 0.03 -20.37
C THR A 323 25.85 -1.31 -19.64
N TYR A 324 24.70 -1.64 -19.04
CA TYR A 324 24.59 -2.84 -18.20
C TYR A 324 24.13 -4.07 -18.97
N ASP A 325 23.47 -3.96 -20.14
CA ASP A 325 23.17 -5.10 -20.98
C ASP A 325 24.44 -5.62 -21.70
N LEU A 326 25.36 -4.73 -22.08
CA LEU A 326 26.67 -5.10 -22.65
C LEU A 326 27.57 -5.82 -21.62
N ALA A 327 27.45 -5.49 -20.35
CA ALA A 327 28.23 -6.13 -19.27
C ALA A 327 27.80 -7.59 -19.00
N LEU A 328 26.66 -8.05 -19.52
CA LEU A 328 26.19 -9.45 -19.40
C LEU A 328 26.69 -10.33 -20.56
N ILE A 329 27.30 -9.75 -21.59
CA ILE A 329 27.79 -10.45 -22.80
C ILE A 329 29.31 -10.69 -22.76
N GLY A 330 30.01 -10.12 -21.78
CA GLY A 330 31.47 -10.28 -21.53
C GLY A 330 31.74 -11.03 -20.25
#